data_bcfc80d79c0a207b57a70f38a3b76028
#
_entry.id   bcfc80d79c0a207b57a70f38a3b76028
#
_cell.length_a   1.000
_cell.length_b   1.000
_cell.length_c   1.000
_cell.angle_alpha   90.00
_cell.angle_beta   90.00
_cell.angle_gamma   90.00
#
_symmetry.space_group_name_H-M   'P 1'
#
loop_
_entity.id
_entity.type
_entity.pdbx_description
1 polymer ?
#
loop_
_entity_poly.entity_id
_entity_poly.type
_entity_poly.pdbx_seq_one_letter_code
_entity_poly.pdbx_strand_id
1 'polypeptide(L)'
;MSKLQQIVTYLESEKLDVAVVSDPVTINYLTGFYSDPHERQMFLFVLADQEPLLFVPALEVERASSTVSFPVVGYVDSENPWQKMKHALPQHDFKRVAVEFDNLILTKYHGLKTVFETAEFENLTPRIQRMGLIKSADEGQ
;
A
#
# COMPACT_ATOMS: atom_id res chain seq x y z
N MET A 1 -7.56 15.38 -10.86
CA MET A 1 -6.63 14.25 -10.66
C MET A 1 -7.08 13.48 -9.42
N SER A 2 -7.27 12.19 -9.54
CA SER A 2 -7.67 11.37 -8.40
C SER A 2 -6.54 11.29 -7.38
N LYS A 3 -6.88 10.85 -6.16
CA LYS A 3 -5.87 10.70 -5.11
C LYS A 3 -4.83 9.65 -5.49
N LEU A 4 -5.28 8.53 -6.08
CA LEU A 4 -4.34 7.51 -6.58
C LEU A 4 -3.44 8.06 -7.67
N GLN A 5 -3.98 8.85 -8.58
CA GLN A 5 -3.18 9.45 -9.64
C GLN A 5 -2.13 10.42 -9.08
N GLN A 6 -2.46 11.11 -7.99
CA GLN A 6 -1.48 11.97 -7.33
C GLN A 6 -0.30 11.18 -6.79
N ILE A 7 -0.56 9.98 -6.24
CA ILE A 7 0.52 9.10 -5.79
C ILE A 7 1.36 8.65 -6.98
N VAL A 8 0.72 8.24 -8.08
CA VAL A 8 1.44 7.82 -9.29
C VAL A 8 2.35 8.95 -9.81
N THR A 9 1.82 10.16 -9.86
CA THR A 9 2.59 11.31 -10.31
C THR A 9 3.79 11.55 -9.41
N TYR A 10 3.61 11.42 -8.09
CA TYR A 10 4.70 11.52 -7.14
C TYR A 10 5.76 10.44 -7.40
N LEU A 11 5.34 9.20 -7.61
CA LEU A 11 6.28 8.12 -7.89
C LEU A 11 7.10 8.42 -9.13
N GLU A 12 6.46 8.90 -10.17
CA GLU A 12 7.15 9.22 -11.42
C GLU A 12 8.14 10.37 -11.23
N SER A 13 7.74 11.42 -10.51
CA SER A 13 8.60 12.58 -10.31
C SER A 13 9.81 12.28 -9.45
N GLU A 14 9.67 11.37 -8.48
CA GLU A 14 10.76 10.99 -7.58
C GLU A 14 11.50 9.74 -8.02
N LYS A 15 11.10 9.17 -9.16
CA LYS A 15 11.68 7.94 -9.70
C LYS A 15 11.59 6.77 -8.73
N LEU A 16 10.43 6.67 -8.10
CA LEU A 16 10.10 5.56 -7.21
C LEU A 16 9.33 4.50 -7.99
N ASP A 17 9.50 3.24 -7.63
CA ASP A 17 8.87 2.13 -8.35
C ASP A 17 7.49 1.81 -7.83
N VAL A 18 7.29 1.93 -6.53
CA VAL A 18 6.03 1.56 -5.90
C VAL A 18 5.88 2.29 -4.58
N ALA A 19 4.63 2.61 -4.23
CA ALA A 19 4.28 3.07 -2.90
C ALA A 19 3.48 1.97 -2.21
N VAL A 20 3.83 1.65 -0.98
CA VAL A 20 3.14 0.64 -0.18
C VAL A 20 2.43 1.36 0.97
N VAL A 21 1.10 1.34 0.94
CA VAL A 21 0.29 2.00 1.95
C VAL A 21 -0.25 0.94 2.90
N SER A 22 0.03 1.10 4.18
CA SER A 22 -0.36 0.13 5.20
C SER A 22 -1.40 0.65 6.19
N ASP A 23 -1.52 1.96 6.33
CA ASP A 23 -2.48 2.55 7.26
C ASP A 23 -3.89 2.40 6.72
N PRO A 24 -4.81 1.72 7.44
CA PRO A 24 -6.19 1.53 6.99
C PRO A 24 -6.90 2.84 6.67
N VAL A 25 -6.63 3.90 7.41
CA VAL A 25 -7.25 5.20 7.15
C VAL A 25 -6.77 5.76 5.82
N THR A 26 -5.49 5.68 5.55
CA THR A 26 -4.94 6.14 4.27
C THR A 26 -5.46 5.32 3.10
N ILE A 27 -5.53 3.99 3.27
CA ILE A 27 -6.09 3.12 2.24
C ILE A 27 -7.54 3.53 1.95
N ASN A 28 -8.32 3.81 2.98
CA ASN A 28 -9.71 4.26 2.81
C ASN A 28 -9.78 5.57 2.03
N TYR A 29 -8.93 6.53 2.35
CA TYR A 29 -8.91 7.79 1.60
C TYR A 29 -8.58 7.60 0.13
N LEU A 30 -7.67 6.68 -0.15
CA LEU A 30 -7.23 6.47 -1.53
C LEU A 30 -8.18 5.61 -2.34
N THR A 31 -8.89 4.68 -1.71
CA THR A 31 -9.65 3.65 -2.42
C THR A 31 -11.12 3.61 -2.10
N GLY A 32 -11.53 4.17 -0.99
CA GLY A 32 -12.90 4.03 -0.47
C GLY A 32 -13.13 2.75 0.32
N PHE A 33 -12.14 1.85 0.36
CA PHE A 33 -12.25 0.60 1.10
C PHE A 33 -11.63 0.74 2.49
N TYR A 34 -12.40 0.43 3.52
CA TYR A 34 -11.91 0.43 4.89
C TYR A 34 -12.04 -0.95 5.51
N SER A 35 -10.96 -1.41 6.15
CA SER A 35 -10.95 -2.59 6.99
C SER A 35 -9.87 -2.41 8.03
N ASP A 36 -10.10 -2.97 9.22
CA ASP A 36 -9.08 -3.05 10.26
C ASP A 36 -8.60 -4.51 10.30
N PRO A 37 -7.45 -4.82 9.70
CA PRO A 37 -7.00 -6.20 9.61
C PRO A 37 -6.44 -6.76 10.92
N HIS A 38 -6.24 -5.91 11.94
CA HIS A 38 -5.59 -6.28 13.20
C HIS A 38 -4.21 -6.87 12.93
N GLU A 39 -3.99 -8.14 13.27
CA GLU A 39 -2.68 -8.79 13.06
C GLU A 39 -2.47 -9.30 11.64
N ARG A 40 -3.53 -9.33 10.82
CA ARG A 40 -3.41 -9.77 9.44
C ARG A 40 -2.86 -8.67 8.57
N GLN A 41 -2.38 -9.05 7.39
CA GLN A 41 -1.74 -8.11 6.49
C GLN A 41 -2.74 -7.49 5.52
N MET A 42 -2.69 -6.17 5.40
CA MET A 42 -3.43 -5.44 4.38
C MET A 42 -2.53 -4.34 3.85
N PHE A 43 -2.32 -4.33 2.55
CA PHE A 43 -1.48 -3.33 1.90
C PHE A 43 -2.09 -2.90 0.58
N LEU A 44 -1.96 -1.61 0.28
CA LEU A 44 -2.24 -1.10 -1.04
C LEU A 44 -0.89 -0.82 -1.73
N PHE A 45 -0.67 -1.47 -2.87
CA PHE A 45 0.52 -1.25 -3.68
C PHE A 45 0.13 -0.33 -4.84
N VAL A 46 0.68 0.89 -4.86
CA VAL A 46 0.47 1.83 -5.95
C VAL A 46 1.70 1.80 -6.84
N LEU A 47 1.53 1.31 -8.05
CA LEU A 47 2.64 1.09 -8.98
C LEU A 47 2.78 2.26 -9.94
N ALA A 48 4.01 2.59 -10.30
CA ALA A 48 4.28 3.78 -11.13
C ALA A 48 3.76 3.63 -12.55
N ASP A 49 3.73 2.41 -13.07
CA ASP A 49 3.43 2.16 -14.49
C ASP A 49 2.32 1.13 -14.72
N GLN A 50 1.60 0.73 -13.69
CA GLN A 50 0.54 -0.26 -13.78
C GLN A 50 -0.58 0.08 -12.81
N GLU A 51 -1.68 -0.67 -12.88
CA GLU A 51 -2.78 -0.53 -11.93
C GLU A 51 -2.33 -0.82 -10.51
N PRO A 52 -2.98 -0.20 -9.52
CA PRO A 52 -2.75 -0.58 -8.13
C PRO A 52 -3.15 -2.02 -7.85
N LEU A 53 -2.66 -2.55 -6.75
CA LEU A 53 -3.03 -3.88 -6.26
C LEU A 53 -3.39 -3.75 -4.78
N LEU A 54 -4.55 -4.25 -4.39
CA LEU A 54 -4.96 -4.28 -2.99
C LEU A 54 -4.82 -5.71 -2.46
N PHE A 55 -4.02 -5.87 -1.42
CA PHE A 55 -3.77 -7.16 -0.78
C PHE A 55 -4.47 -7.19 0.57
N VAL A 56 -5.35 -8.17 0.78
CA VAL A 56 -6.22 -8.22 1.97
C VAL A 56 -6.33 -9.66 2.49
N PRO A 57 -6.80 -9.84 3.74
CA PRO A 57 -7.20 -11.18 4.18
C PRO A 57 -8.32 -11.72 3.28
N ALA A 58 -8.34 -13.04 3.07
CA ALA A 58 -9.28 -13.66 2.15
C ALA A 58 -10.75 -13.31 2.42
N LEU A 59 -11.11 -13.14 3.69
CA LEU A 59 -12.47 -12.79 4.08
C LEU A 59 -12.92 -11.43 3.54
N GLU A 60 -11.97 -10.56 3.20
CA GLU A 60 -12.27 -9.19 2.73
C GLU A 60 -12.28 -9.08 1.20
N VAL A 61 -11.91 -10.13 0.49
CA VAL A 61 -11.73 -10.05 -0.97
C VAL A 61 -13.00 -9.61 -1.69
N GLU A 62 -14.14 -10.21 -1.33
CA GLU A 62 -15.39 -9.90 -2.01
C GLU A 62 -15.78 -8.44 -1.81
N ARG A 63 -15.71 -7.96 -0.57
CA ARG A 63 -16.09 -6.59 -0.26
C ARG A 63 -15.11 -5.60 -0.90
N ALA A 64 -13.82 -5.90 -0.86
CA ALA A 64 -12.81 -5.05 -1.48
C ALA A 64 -13.01 -5.00 -3.00
N SER A 65 -13.26 -6.15 -3.62
CA SER A 65 -13.47 -6.24 -5.06
C SER A 65 -14.71 -5.47 -5.51
N SER A 66 -15.70 -5.36 -4.65
CA SER A 66 -16.90 -4.57 -4.95
C SER A 66 -16.64 -3.06 -4.84
N THR A 67 -15.60 -2.68 -4.12
CA THR A 67 -15.31 -1.28 -3.82
C THR A 67 -14.33 -0.67 -4.83
N VAL A 68 -13.31 -1.43 -5.24
CA VAL A 68 -12.27 -0.91 -6.13
C VAL A 68 -12.37 -1.54 -7.51
N SER A 69 -11.84 -0.84 -8.52
CA SER A 69 -11.89 -1.29 -9.91
C SER A 69 -10.62 -1.99 -10.37
N PHE A 70 -9.63 -2.12 -9.51
CA PHE A 70 -8.35 -2.75 -9.84
C PHE A 70 -8.21 -4.07 -9.08
N PRO A 71 -7.16 -4.85 -9.38
CA PRO A 71 -7.03 -6.20 -8.79
C PRO A 71 -6.97 -6.21 -7.27
N VAL A 72 -7.62 -7.20 -6.70
CA VAL A 72 -7.58 -7.49 -5.26
C VAL A 72 -7.11 -8.93 -5.09
N VAL A 73 -6.12 -9.13 -4.24
CA VAL A 73 -5.56 -10.46 -3.94
C VAL A 73 -5.73 -10.74 -2.46
N GLY A 74 -6.25 -11.91 -2.13
CA GLY A 74 -6.43 -12.32 -0.75
C GLY A 74 -5.48 -13.43 -0.35
N TYR A 75 -5.36 -13.64 0.96
CA TYR A 75 -4.59 -14.74 1.50
C TYR A 75 -5.31 -15.33 2.71
N VAL A 76 -5.06 -16.59 2.99
CA VAL A 76 -5.58 -17.26 4.19
C VAL A 76 -4.45 -17.47 5.20
N ASP A 77 -4.82 -17.71 6.46
CA ASP A 77 -3.84 -17.76 7.55
C ASP A 77 -2.78 -18.85 7.39
N SER A 78 -3.07 -19.89 6.60
CA SER A 78 -2.11 -20.97 6.35
C SER A 78 -1.08 -20.61 5.29
N GLU A 79 -1.26 -19.51 4.58
CA GLU A 79 -0.32 -19.06 3.54
C GLU A 79 0.68 -18.07 4.11
N ASN A 80 1.85 -18.00 3.48
CA ASN A 80 2.82 -16.96 3.79
C ASN A 80 2.41 -15.70 3.01
N PRO A 81 1.92 -14.65 3.70
CA PRO A 81 1.41 -13.47 3.00
C PRO A 81 2.49 -12.75 2.19
N TRP A 82 3.73 -12.76 2.67
CA TRP A 82 4.82 -12.05 2.00
C TRP A 82 5.18 -12.71 0.67
N GLN A 83 5.22 -14.03 0.64
CA GLN A 83 5.43 -14.76 -0.61
C GLN A 83 4.27 -14.55 -1.57
N LYS A 84 3.06 -14.52 -1.05
CA LYS A 84 1.89 -14.31 -1.89
C LYS A 84 1.90 -12.91 -2.50
N MET A 85 2.29 -11.90 -1.72
CA MET A 85 2.47 -10.54 -2.24
C MET A 85 3.50 -10.51 -3.36
N LYS A 86 4.64 -11.17 -3.14
CA LYS A 86 5.72 -11.20 -4.12
C LYS A 86 5.25 -11.81 -5.44
N HIS A 87 4.46 -12.87 -5.37
CA HIS A 87 3.93 -13.53 -6.56
C HIS A 87 2.82 -12.70 -7.23
N ALA A 88 2.06 -11.94 -6.47
CA ALA A 88 0.96 -11.14 -7.00
C ALA A 88 1.45 -9.87 -7.69
N LEU A 89 2.59 -9.34 -7.27
CA LEU A 89 3.16 -8.15 -7.88
C LEU A 89 3.76 -8.48 -9.24
N PRO A 90 3.79 -7.51 -10.17
CA PRO A 90 4.42 -7.76 -11.47
C PRO A 90 5.91 -8.04 -11.29
N GLN A 91 6.46 -8.81 -12.23
CA GLN A 91 7.89 -9.06 -12.26
C GLN A 91 8.58 -7.77 -12.68
N HIS A 92 9.25 -7.14 -11.73
CA HIS A 92 9.88 -5.84 -11.92
C HIS A 92 11.03 -5.74 -10.93
N ASP A 93 12.10 -5.08 -11.34
CA ASP A 93 13.23 -4.84 -10.46
C ASP A 93 12.93 -3.62 -9.60
N PHE A 94 12.25 -3.84 -8.47
CA PHE A 94 11.90 -2.78 -7.56
C PHE A 94 13.14 -2.29 -6.82
N LYS A 95 13.59 -1.10 -7.15
CA LYS A 95 14.81 -0.52 -6.56
C LYS A 95 14.52 0.50 -5.49
N ARG A 96 13.41 1.24 -5.61
CA ARG A 96 13.04 2.28 -4.66
C ARG A 96 11.57 2.14 -4.30
N VAL A 97 11.31 1.94 -3.03
CA VAL A 97 9.97 1.66 -2.50
C VAL A 97 9.63 2.69 -1.44
N ALA A 98 8.49 3.37 -1.58
CA ALA A 98 8.04 4.33 -0.59
C ALA A 98 7.06 3.66 0.36
N VAL A 99 7.28 3.79 1.67
CA VAL A 99 6.40 3.23 2.69
C VAL A 99 6.13 4.28 3.76
N GLU A 100 5.05 4.10 4.49
CA GLU A 100 4.68 5.04 5.57
C GLU A 100 5.51 4.74 6.81
N PHE A 101 6.64 5.41 6.95
CA PHE A 101 7.55 5.17 8.09
C PHE A 101 6.85 5.35 9.44
N ASP A 102 5.92 6.29 9.52
CA ASP A 102 5.26 6.62 10.77
C ASP A 102 4.26 5.56 11.22
N ASN A 103 3.83 4.70 10.30
CA ASN A 103 2.79 3.71 10.56
C ASN A 103 3.27 2.27 10.37
N LEU A 104 4.49 2.07 9.90
CA LEU A 104 4.98 0.74 9.57
C LEU A 104 5.68 0.14 10.77
N ILE A 105 5.06 -0.85 11.39
CA ILE A 105 5.68 -1.55 12.51
C ILE A 105 6.77 -2.47 11.99
N LEU A 106 7.70 -2.82 12.87
CA LEU A 106 8.91 -3.55 12.51
C LEU A 106 8.64 -4.89 11.85
N THR A 107 7.65 -5.63 12.33
CA THR A 107 7.28 -6.92 11.74
C THR A 107 6.89 -6.77 10.27
N LYS A 108 6.09 -5.74 9.98
CA LYS A 108 5.67 -5.48 8.60
C LYS A 108 6.84 -5.01 7.74
N TYR A 109 7.72 -4.20 8.30
CA TYR A 109 8.92 -3.76 7.59
C TYR A 109 9.78 -4.96 7.20
N HIS A 110 10.03 -5.87 8.14
CA HIS A 110 10.81 -7.08 7.85
C HIS A 110 10.17 -7.92 6.77
N GLY A 111 8.84 -8.07 6.81
CA GLY A 111 8.12 -8.80 5.78
C GLY A 111 8.26 -8.16 4.41
N LEU A 112 8.10 -6.84 4.33
CA LEU A 112 8.24 -6.11 3.07
C LEU A 112 9.66 -6.20 2.52
N LYS A 113 10.67 -6.30 3.39
CA LYS A 113 12.05 -6.50 2.94
C LYS A 113 12.23 -7.85 2.23
N THR A 114 11.42 -8.84 2.56
CA THR A 114 11.46 -10.11 1.82
C THR A 114 10.76 -10.02 0.48
N VAL A 115 9.80 -9.12 0.35
CA VAL A 115 9.10 -8.87 -0.92
C VAL A 115 9.97 -8.05 -1.87
N PHE A 116 10.65 -7.04 -1.34
CA PHE A 116 11.48 -6.10 -2.10
C PHE A 116 12.93 -6.18 -1.62
N GLU A 117 13.57 -7.33 -1.85
CA GLU A 117 14.85 -7.68 -1.23
C GLU A 117 15.97 -6.69 -1.50
N THR A 118 16.03 -6.14 -2.70
CA THR A 118 17.12 -5.25 -3.10
C THR A 118 16.73 -3.78 -3.09
N ALA A 119 15.53 -3.45 -2.65
CA ALA A 119 15.03 -2.08 -2.71
C ALA A 119 15.54 -1.22 -1.57
N GLU A 120 15.66 0.07 -1.85
CA GLU A 120 15.82 1.08 -0.82
C GLU A 120 14.44 1.58 -0.44
N PHE A 121 14.20 1.75 0.86
CA PHE A 121 12.91 2.18 1.38
C PHE A 121 12.97 3.68 1.70
N GLU A 122 11.95 4.42 1.23
CA GLU A 122 11.85 5.86 1.45
C GLU A 122 10.54 6.17 2.16
N ASN A 123 10.53 7.30 2.86
CA ASN A 123 9.39 7.67 3.69
C ASN A 123 8.29 8.33 2.87
N LEU A 124 7.15 7.68 2.78
CA LEU A 124 5.97 8.16 2.08
C LEU A 124 5.15 9.12 2.95
N THR A 125 5.29 9.06 4.25
CA THR A 125 4.43 9.83 5.18
C THR A 125 4.34 11.32 4.87
N PRO A 126 5.47 12.03 4.61
CA PRO A 126 5.35 13.45 4.31
C PRO A 126 4.50 13.75 3.07
N ARG A 127 4.54 12.87 2.07
CA ARG A 127 3.73 13.06 0.87
C ARG A 127 2.24 12.88 1.17
N ILE A 128 1.92 11.87 1.96
CA ILE A 128 0.53 11.64 2.37
C ILE A 128 0.01 12.85 3.16
N GLN A 129 0.83 13.39 4.04
CA GLN A 129 0.44 14.57 4.81
C GLN A 129 0.20 15.78 3.91
N ARG A 130 1.05 15.99 2.91
CA ARG A 130 0.89 17.11 1.97
C ARG A 130 -0.38 16.99 1.12
N MET A 131 -0.85 15.78 0.91
CA MET A 131 -2.11 15.58 0.19
C MET A 131 -3.34 15.84 1.06
N GLY A 132 -3.14 16.05 2.36
CA GLY A 132 -4.24 16.28 3.29
C GLY A 132 -5.00 15.01 3.65
N LEU A 133 -4.43 13.84 3.37
CA LEU A 133 -5.11 12.56 3.66
C LEU A 133 -5.03 12.19 5.12
N ILE A 134 -3.96 12.63 5.81
CA ILE A 134 -3.82 12.44 7.25
C ILE A 134 -4.10 13.78 7.89
N LYS A 135 -5.15 13.85 8.70
CA LYS A 135 -5.49 15.09 9.36
C LYS A 135 -4.56 15.37 10.52
N SER A 136 -4.05 16.58 10.56
CA SER A 136 -3.37 17.08 11.75
C SER A 136 -4.42 17.49 12.77
N ALA A 137 -3.97 17.85 13.97
CA ALA A 137 -4.89 18.36 14.99
C ALA A 137 -5.64 19.60 14.51
N ASP A 138 -4.98 20.42 13.69
CA ASP A 138 -5.62 21.64 13.15
C ASP A 138 -6.70 21.32 12.14
N GLU A 139 -6.47 20.33 11.30
CA GLU A 139 -7.42 19.96 10.26
C GLU A 139 -8.63 19.25 10.80
N GLY A 140 -8.53 18.69 11.97
CA GLY A 140 -9.64 18.03 12.61
C GLY A 140 -10.74 18.99 13.07
N GLN A 141 -10.48 20.26 13.00
CA GLN A 141 -11.41 21.28 13.46
C GLN A 141 -12.64 21.39 12.58
#